data_e9d2eaf33a0d9f90daa172ab52a1da58
#
_entry.id   e9d2eaf33a0d9f90daa172ab52a1da58
#
_cell.length_a   1.000
_cell.length_b   1.000
_cell.length_c   1.000
_cell.angle_alpha   90.00
_cell.angle_beta   90.00
_cell.angle_gamma   90.00
#
_symmetry.space_group_name_H-M   'P 1'
#
loop_
_entity.id
_entity.type
_entity.pdbx_description
1 polymer ?
#
loop_
_entity_poly.entity_id
_entity_poly.type
_entity_poly.pdbx_seq_one_letter_code
_entity_poly.pdbx_strand_id
1 'polypeptide(L)'
;MSENVNHKLIVCGDIHLQNKEPKKSNAIDTLNWIFDNKELNNKNNSLLLLGDMCEVNSPFELYGIFVDLFTNKSSFAKVWIVQGNHDCINMSSVLSLFAPLKNVEVIQEWKIIDFYNTKILTLPFYSHEGSTKKPMKDVYSHLYENEEIKDVEFDYCMGHIEDETNHFSSKNFCDLSQLKVKHFLHGHIHTCNLDKGGRYLGSACMNSSTEHGNTKYLAIIDGETKEYELKEIPKFMEYYTVEYPNKLEKPKTRYAIFTVKGVLDKNTALEEYSKQAKELGFEFYTNKVLKQRVTEVEIDDAEICSKKPNFETFAKSVGLSDEVFDICNEVIRLKNEE
;
A
#
# COMPACT_ATOMS: atom_id res chain seq x y z
N MET A 1 11.30 17.38 -41.44
CA MET A 1 10.49 17.71 -40.25
C MET A 1 10.88 16.69 -39.22
N SER A 2 11.54 17.07 -38.13
CA SER A 2 11.78 16.17 -36.99
C SER A 2 10.42 15.87 -36.39
N GLU A 3 10.05 14.58 -36.40
CA GLU A 3 8.90 14.13 -35.58
C GLU A 3 9.12 14.68 -34.17
N ASN A 4 8.18 15.47 -33.66
CA ASN A 4 8.17 15.86 -32.26
C ASN A 4 7.99 14.58 -31.44
N VAL A 5 9.10 14.04 -30.97
CA VAL A 5 9.08 12.85 -30.10
C VAL A 5 8.57 13.31 -28.75
N ASN A 6 7.34 12.93 -28.43
CA ASN A 6 6.76 13.24 -27.13
C ASN A 6 7.34 12.29 -26.07
N HIS A 7 8.01 12.86 -25.07
CA HIS A 7 8.65 12.13 -23.97
C HIS A 7 7.73 12.11 -22.75
N LYS A 8 7.37 10.92 -22.30
CA LYS A 8 6.46 10.75 -21.17
C LYS A 8 7.16 10.12 -19.98
N LEU A 9 6.82 10.62 -18.78
CA LEU A 9 7.16 9.98 -17.53
C LEU A 9 5.95 9.20 -17.00
N ILE A 10 6.10 7.90 -16.89
CA ILE A 10 5.10 7.00 -16.33
C ILE A 10 5.37 6.89 -14.83
N VAL A 11 4.38 7.19 -14.00
CA VAL A 11 4.52 7.20 -12.53
C VAL A 11 3.54 6.24 -11.91
N CYS A 12 4.01 5.33 -11.07
CA CYS A 12 3.19 4.46 -10.23
C CYS A 12 4.00 4.02 -9.00
N GLY A 13 3.37 3.38 -8.03
CA GLY A 13 4.05 2.90 -6.82
C GLY A 13 3.22 1.89 -6.04
N ASP A 14 3.72 1.52 -4.87
CA ASP A 14 3.03 0.66 -3.90
C ASP A 14 2.56 -0.66 -4.54
N ILE A 15 3.49 -1.34 -5.22
CA ILE A 15 3.25 -2.64 -5.85
C ILE A 15 3.01 -3.72 -4.79
N HIS A 16 3.78 -3.67 -3.69
CA HIS A 16 3.70 -4.62 -2.59
C HIS A 16 3.72 -6.08 -3.05
N LEU A 17 4.63 -6.41 -3.96
CA LEU A 17 4.80 -7.79 -4.40
C LEU A 17 5.14 -8.68 -3.20
N GLN A 18 4.34 -9.73 -2.98
CA GLN A 18 4.48 -10.62 -1.84
C GLN A 18 4.31 -12.08 -2.27
N ASN A 19 4.86 -13.02 -1.48
CA ASN A 19 4.80 -14.46 -1.80
C ASN A 19 3.51 -15.11 -1.28
N LYS A 20 2.36 -14.47 -1.49
CA LYS A 20 1.05 -14.98 -1.06
C LYS A 20 0.02 -14.79 -2.16
N GLU A 21 -0.57 -15.90 -2.60
CA GLU A 21 -1.67 -15.85 -3.57
C GLU A 21 -2.98 -15.33 -2.93
N PRO A 22 -3.82 -14.66 -3.68
CA PRO A 22 -3.65 -14.25 -5.09
C PRO A 22 -2.95 -12.89 -5.26
N LYS A 23 -2.46 -12.27 -4.20
CA LYS A 23 -1.82 -10.97 -4.26
C LYS A 23 -0.54 -10.98 -5.09
N LYS A 24 0.24 -12.07 -5.01
CA LYS A 24 1.42 -12.27 -5.86
C LYS A 24 1.04 -12.19 -7.35
N SER A 25 0.08 -12.97 -7.76
CA SER A 25 -0.39 -13.01 -9.15
C SER A 25 -0.98 -11.68 -9.59
N ASN A 26 -1.73 -10.98 -8.71
CA ASN A 26 -2.25 -9.64 -8.98
C ASN A 26 -1.14 -8.62 -9.26
N ALA A 27 -0.10 -8.59 -8.44
CA ALA A 27 1.05 -7.70 -8.62
C ALA A 27 1.81 -8.02 -9.92
N ILE A 28 2.02 -9.30 -10.21
CA ILE A 28 2.68 -9.75 -11.45
C ILE A 28 1.86 -9.36 -12.69
N ASP A 29 0.54 -9.54 -12.68
CA ASP A 29 -0.32 -9.16 -13.80
C ASP A 29 -0.32 -7.62 -14.01
N THR A 30 -0.31 -6.84 -12.92
CA THR A 30 -0.18 -5.39 -12.99
C THR A 30 1.15 -4.97 -13.62
N LEU A 31 2.25 -5.56 -13.17
CA LEU A 31 3.58 -5.29 -13.73
C LEU A 31 3.65 -5.70 -15.21
N ASN A 32 3.15 -6.89 -15.55
CA ASN A 32 3.10 -7.33 -16.94
C ASN A 32 2.28 -6.38 -17.80
N TRP A 33 1.14 -5.89 -17.31
CA TRP A 33 0.34 -4.92 -18.04
C TRP A 33 1.11 -3.63 -18.33
N ILE A 34 1.91 -3.13 -17.38
CA ILE A 34 2.75 -1.93 -17.57
C ILE A 34 3.85 -2.23 -18.61
N PHE A 35 4.58 -3.35 -18.46
CA PHE A 35 5.77 -3.64 -19.26
C PHE A 35 5.44 -4.22 -20.65
N ASP A 36 4.31 -4.87 -20.83
CA ASP A 36 3.87 -5.39 -22.14
C ASP A 36 3.11 -4.33 -22.97
N ASN A 37 2.68 -3.22 -22.35
CA ASN A 37 2.00 -2.12 -23.04
C ASN A 37 3.00 -1.23 -23.79
N LYS A 38 2.99 -1.30 -25.12
CA LYS A 38 3.92 -0.56 -25.97
C LYS A 38 3.73 0.96 -25.97
N GLU A 39 2.56 1.45 -25.60
CA GLU A 39 2.34 2.89 -25.40
C GLU A 39 3.05 3.41 -24.15
N LEU A 40 3.17 2.57 -23.11
CA LEU A 40 3.85 2.91 -21.86
C LEU A 40 5.33 2.59 -21.95
N ASN A 41 5.66 1.33 -22.21
CA ASN A 41 7.01 0.78 -22.22
C ASN A 41 7.67 0.92 -23.58
N ASN A 42 8.31 2.04 -23.84
CA ASN A 42 9.07 2.30 -25.06
C ASN A 42 10.25 3.26 -24.79
N LYS A 43 11.16 3.38 -25.75
CA LYS A 43 12.42 4.13 -25.61
C LYS A 43 12.27 5.65 -25.46
N ASN A 44 11.09 6.21 -25.69
CA ASN A 44 10.82 7.63 -25.52
C ASN A 44 10.27 7.93 -24.13
N ASN A 45 9.82 6.92 -23.40
CA ASN A 45 9.25 7.07 -22.08
C ASN A 45 10.25 6.67 -20.98
N SER A 46 10.07 7.24 -19.82
CA SER A 46 10.75 6.84 -18.59
C SER A 46 9.74 6.37 -17.54
N LEU A 47 10.20 5.59 -16.56
CA LEU A 47 9.38 5.07 -15.48
C LEU A 47 9.89 5.60 -14.15
N LEU A 48 8.99 6.09 -13.30
CA LEU A 48 9.27 6.45 -11.91
C LEU A 48 8.37 5.60 -10.98
N LEU A 49 9.01 4.79 -10.16
CA LEU A 49 8.34 3.97 -9.15
C LEU A 49 8.44 4.66 -7.79
N LEU A 50 7.28 4.89 -7.15
CA LEU A 50 7.16 5.67 -5.91
C LEU A 50 7.36 4.84 -4.63
N GLY A 51 8.17 3.78 -4.69
CA GLY A 51 8.49 2.95 -3.54
C GLY A 51 7.54 1.77 -3.31
N ASP A 52 7.82 1.05 -2.22
CA ASP A 52 7.11 -0.14 -1.78
C ASP A 52 6.96 -1.18 -2.90
N MET A 53 8.12 -1.56 -3.46
CA MET A 53 8.21 -2.54 -4.54
C MET A 53 7.75 -3.92 -4.10
N CYS A 54 8.21 -4.36 -2.94
CA CYS A 54 7.81 -5.62 -2.30
C CYS A 54 7.24 -5.36 -0.90
N GLU A 55 6.50 -6.34 -0.39
CA GLU A 55 6.06 -6.35 1.01
C GLU A 55 7.26 -6.57 1.94
N VAL A 56 7.17 -6.09 3.18
CA VAL A 56 8.23 -6.25 4.20
C VAL A 56 8.61 -7.71 4.35
N ASN A 57 9.90 -7.98 4.46
CA ASN A 57 10.48 -9.32 4.58
C ASN A 57 10.15 -10.28 3.42
N SER A 58 9.88 -9.74 2.25
CA SER A 58 9.71 -10.55 1.05
C SER A 58 11.00 -11.32 0.70
N PRO A 59 10.89 -12.57 0.24
CA PRO A 59 12.04 -13.33 -0.24
C PRO A 59 12.75 -12.63 -1.40
N PHE A 60 14.06 -12.78 -1.49
CA PHE A 60 14.87 -12.15 -2.55
C PHE A 60 14.46 -12.57 -3.97
N GLU A 61 13.88 -13.76 -4.12
CA GLU A 61 13.36 -14.25 -5.40
C GLU A 61 12.30 -13.33 -6.00
N LEU A 62 11.53 -12.61 -5.17
CA LEU A 62 10.54 -11.64 -5.65
C LEU A 62 11.20 -10.40 -6.26
N TYR A 63 12.32 -9.96 -5.70
CA TYR A 63 13.13 -8.89 -6.31
C TYR A 63 13.73 -9.33 -7.65
N GLY A 64 14.00 -10.63 -7.84
CA GLY A 64 14.41 -11.21 -9.11
C GLY A 64 13.40 -10.98 -10.23
N ILE A 65 12.09 -10.90 -9.93
CA ILE A 65 11.06 -10.56 -10.90
C ILE A 65 11.27 -9.14 -11.45
N PHE A 66 11.58 -8.18 -10.59
CA PHE A 66 11.89 -6.82 -11.03
C PHE A 66 13.21 -6.75 -11.80
N VAL A 67 14.23 -7.51 -11.40
CA VAL A 67 15.48 -7.59 -12.16
C VAL A 67 15.20 -8.09 -13.58
N ASP A 68 14.40 -9.14 -13.73
CA ASP A 68 14.01 -9.67 -15.04
C ASP A 68 13.23 -8.64 -15.87
N LEU A 69 12.25 -7.96 -15.25
CA LEU A 69 11.48 -6.90 -15.91
C LEU A 69 12.38 -5.77 -16.41
N PHE A 70 13.28 -5.28 -15.56
CA PHE A 70 14.16 -4.16 -15.93
C PHE A 70 15.23 -4.54 -16.96
N THR A 71 15.70 -5.79 -16.93
CA THR A 71 16.76 -6.27 -17.83
C THR A 71 16.23 -6.74 -19.17
N ASN A 72 15.13 -7.53 -19.15
CA ASN A 72 14.69 -8.29 -20.31
C ASN A 72 13.41 -7.73 -20.96
N LYS A 73 12.54 -7.03 -20.20
CA LYS A 73 11.27 -6.51 -20.71
C LYS A 73 11.24 -4.99 -20.85
N SER A 74 12.03 -4.27 -20.08
CA SER A 74 12.02 -2.81 -20.09
C SER A 74 12.58 -2.26 -21.40
N SER A 75 11.79 -1.41 -22.04
CA SER A 75 12.22 -0.53 -23.13
C SER A 75 12.25 0.94 -22.70
N PHE A 76 12.01 1.23 -21.44
CA PHE A 76 12.08 2.60 -20.91
C PHE A 76 13.48 3.17 -21.04
N ALA A 77 13.56 4.45 -21.42
CA ALA A 77 14.83 5.18 -21.52
C ALA A 77 15.54 5.21 -20.15
N LYS A 78 14.80 5.41 -19.07
CA LYS A 78 15.28 5.42 -17.70
C LYS A 78 14.21 4.89 -16.76
N VAL A 79 14.64 4.22 -15.70
CA VAL A 79 13.80 3.80 -14.57
C VAL A 79 14.36 4.42 -13.30
N TRP A 80 13.54 5.20 -12.60
CA TRP A 80 13.84 5.69 -11.26
C TRP A 80 13.00 4.92 -10.24
N ILE A 81 13.61 4.58 -9.11
CA ILE A 81 12.93 3.90 -8.01
C ILE A 81 13.18 4.71 -6.74
N VAL A 82 12.13 5.36 -6.26
CA VAL A 82 12.13 6.05 -4.97
C VAL A 82 11.99 5.01 -3.87
N GLN A 83 12.76 5.13 -2.80
CA GLN A 83 12.68 4.21 -1.67
C GLN A 83 11.39 4.41 -0.88
N GLY A 84 10.63 3.32 -0.67
CA GLY A 84 9.50 3.25 0.24
C GLY A 84 9.85 2.68 1.62
N ASN A 85 8.88 2.66 2.54
CA ASN A 85 9.12 2.14 3.89
C ASN A 85 9.28 0.61 3.93
N HIS A 86 8.62 -0.12 3.03
CA HIS A 86 8.77 -1.57 2.90
C HIS A 86 10.06 -1.98 2.17
N ASP A 87 10.74 -1.05 1.52
CA ASP A 87 12.02 -1.28 0.85
C ASP A 87 13.23 -1.21 1.79
N CYS A 88 13.01 -0.93 3.08
CA CYS A 88 14.04 -0.83 4.11
C CYS A 88 13.98 -2.04 5.04
N ILE A 89 15.08 -2.81 5.11
CA ILE A 89 15.24 -3.92 6.05
C ILE A 89 16.45 -3.63 6.92
N ASN A 90 16.26 -3.55 8.24
CA ASN A 90 17.34 -3.36 9.21
C ASN A 90 18.34 -2.23 8.80
N MET A 91 17.80 -1.07 8.44
CA MET A 91 18.56 0.12 8.03
C MET A 91 19.25 0.03 6.66
N SER A 92 19.11 -1.07 5.95
CA SER A 92 19.64 -1.24 4.61
C SER A 92 18.51 -1.26 3.58
N SER A 93 18.70 -0.53 2.49
CA SER A 93 17.75 -0.59 1.38
C SER A 93 18.00 -1.84 0.56
N VAL A 94 16.96 -2.64 0.40
CA VAL A 94 17.00 -3.81 -0.51
C VAL A 94 17.07 -3.37 -1.98
N LEU A 95 16.71 -2.13 -2.26
CA LEU A 95 16.75 -1.57 -3.62
C LEU A 95 18.17 -1.44 -4.18
N SER A 96 19.20 -1.50 -3.32
CA SER A 96 20.61 -1.55 -3.76
C SER A 96 20.90 -2.69 -4.74
N LEU A 97 20.08 -3.74 -4.76
CA LEU A 97 20.13 -4.82 -5.74
C LEU A 97 19.95 -4.33 -7.18
N PHE A 98 19.26 -3.21 -7.40
CA PHE A 98 19.01 -2.64 -8.73
C PHE A 98 20.09 -1.67 -9.19
N ALA A 99 20.96 -1.21 -8.28
CA ALA A 99 22.02 -0.23 -8.59
C ALA A 99 22.96 -0.65 -9.74
N PRO A 100 23.29 -1.96 -9.93
CA PRO A 100 24.14 -2.38 -11.06
C PRO A 100 23.43 -2.31 -12.43
N LEU A 101 22.10 -2.14 -12.48
CA LEU A 101 21.36 -2.12 -13.75
C LEU A 101 21.55 -0.77 -14.46
N LYS A 102 22.03 -0.81 -15.68
CA LYS A 102 22.50 0.37 -16.44
C LYS A 102 21.48 1.50 -16.59
N ASN A 103 20.21 1.17 -16.74
CA ASN A 103 19.13 2.15 -16.95
C ASN A 103 18.26 2.36 -15.71
N VAL A 104 18.62 1.78 -14.55
CA VAL A 104 17.91 1.91 -13.29
C VAL A 104 18.69 2.82 -12.35
N GLU A 105 17.98 3.68 -11.64
CA GLU A 105 18.55 4.53 -10.61
C GLU A 105 17.66 4.47 -9.36
N VAL A 106 18.26 4.10 -8.23
CA VAL A 106 17.60 4.06 -6.93
C VAL A 106 17.82 5.38 -6.22
N ILE A 107 16.73 5.97 -5.74
CA ILE A 107 16.69 7.26 -5.04
C ILE A 107 16.43 6.98 -3.56
N GLN A 108 17.48 7.14 -2.75
CA GLN A 108 17.47 6.92 -1.30
C GLN A 108 17.60 8.21 -0.48
N GLU A 109 17.96 9.30 -1.15
CA GLU A 109 18.00 10.65 -0.61
C GLU A 109 17.18 11.56 -1.52
N TRP A 110 16.72 12.71 -1.02
CA TRP A 110 16.02 13.65 -1.89
C TRP A 110 16.84 14.02 -3.11
N LYS A 111 16.19 14.17 -4.23
CA LYS A 111 16.86 14.44 -5.49
C LYS A 111 16.00 15.29 -6.41
N ILE A 112 16.65 16.19 -7.15
CA ILE A 112 16.01 16.91 -8.26
C ILE A 112 16.23 16.12 -9.54
N ILE A 113 15.17 15.83 -10.25
CA ILE A 113 15.17 15.23 -11.58
C ILE A 113 14.73 16.31 -12.58
N ASP A 114 15.59 16.63 -13.54
CA ASP A 114 15.21 17.41 -14.69
C ASP A 114 14.76 16.43 -15.80
N PHE A 115 13.45 16.35 -16.00
CA PHE A 115 12.84 15.50 -17.02
C PHE A 115 12.33 16.41 -18.16
N TYR A 116 13.15 16.59 -19.19
CA TYR A 116 12.92 17.56 -20.28
C TYR A 116 12.65 18.96 -19.72
N ASN A 117 11.47 19.54 -19.95
CA ASN A 117 11.10 20.85 -19.40
C ASN A 117 10.51 20.77 -17.99
N THR A 118 10.36 19.56 -17.44
CA THR A 118 9.68 19.32 -16.17
C THR A 118 10.71 19.13 -15.05
N LYS A 119 10.60 19.91 -14.00
CA LYS A 119 11.46 19.84 -12.81
C LYS A 119 10.75 19.12 -11.67
N ILE A 120 11.32 18.05 -11.20
CA ILE A 120 10.72 17.12 -10.22
C ILE A 120 11.60 17.04 -8.98
N LEU A 121 11.03 17.32 -7.80
CA LEU A 121 11.64 17.00 -6.52
C LEU A 121 11.19 15.61 -6.09
N THR A 122 12.13 14.72 -5.80
CA THR A 122 11.81 13.37 -5.30
C THR A 122 12.17 13.23 -3.83
N LEU A 123 11.24 12.67 -3.02
CA LEU A 123 11.36 12.51 -1.57
C LEU A 123 11.18 11.05 -1.16
N PRO A 124 12.28 10.28 -0.99
CA PRO A 124 12.20 8.90 -0.53
C PRO A 124 11.80 8.79 0.94
N PHE A 125 11.32 7.63 1.35
CA PHE A 125 11.11 7.32 2.76
C PHE A 125 12.45 7.12 3.48
N TYR A 126 12.63 7.81 4.61
CA TYR A 126 13.76 7.61 5.49
C TYR A 126 13.40 6.67 6.65
N SER A 127 14.13 5.58 6.80
CA SER A 127 13.99 4.72 7.97
C SER A 127 14.52 5.43 9.23
N HIS A 128 13.72 5.45 10.29
CA HIS A 128 14.12 6.05 11.58
C HIS A 128 15.24 5.32 12.31
N GLU A 129 15.57 4.12 11.86
CA GLU A 129 16.60 3.28 12.48
C GLU A 129 18.01 3.61 12.00
N GLY A 130 18.14 4.60 11.11
CA GLY A 130 19.44 5.09 10.65
C GLY A 130 20.23 5.85 11.71
N SER A 131 21.49 6.10 11.45
CA SER A 131 22.46 6.76 12.35
C SER A 131 22.04 8.13 12.89
N THR A 132 21.02 8.76 12.32
CA THR A 132 20.56 10.09 12.72
C THR A 132 19.38 10.07 13.69
N LYS A 133 18.65 8.97 13.85
CA LYS A 133 17.45 8.85 14.70
C LYS A 133 16.43 9.98 14.53
N LYS A 134 16.45 10.71 13.42
CA LYS A 134 15.55 11.84 13.19
C LYS A 134 14.27 11.36 12.54
N PRO A 135 13.09 11.76 13.04
CA PRO A 135 11.81 11.53 12.35
C PRO A 135 11.84 12.11 10.94
N MET A 136 11.09 11.52 10.00
CA MET A 136 11.00 12.02 8.62
C MET A 136 10.62 13.49 8.56
N LYS A 137 9.73 13.95 9.44
CA LYS A 137 9.39 15.37 9.59
C LYS A 137 10.62 16.25 9.82
N ASP A 138 11.58 15.79 10.62
CA ASP A 138 12.79 16.58 10.92
C ASP A 138 13.83 16.53 9.78
N VAL A 139 13.76 15.49 8.93
CA VAL A 139 14.61 15.40 7.74
C VAL A 139 14.14 16.36 6.66
N TYR A 140 12.82 16.45 6.44
CA TYR A 140 12.25 17.26 5.37
C TYR A 140 11.81 18.65 5.79
N SER A 141 11.64 18.94 7.11
CA SER A 141 11.21 20.24 7.60
C SER A 141 12.15 21.40 7.25
N HIS A 142 13.40 21.10 6.94
CA HIS A 142 14.41 22.09 6.57
C HIS A 142 14.78 22.09 5.08
N LEU A 143 14.07 21.33 4.24
CA LEU A 143 14.34 21.32 2.81
C LEU A 143 14.24 22.69 2.17
N TYR A 144 13.29 23.51 2.60
CA TYR A 144 13.11 24.89 2.11
C TYR A 144 14.27 25.82 2.47
N GLU A 145 15.13 25.44 3.42
CA GLU A 145 16.36 26.19 3.79
C GLU A 145 17.57 25.76 2.95
N ASN A 146 17.48 24.64 2.24
CA ASN A 146 18.56 24.14 1.42
C ASN A 146 18.79 25.03 0.20
N GLU A 147 20.04 25.42 -0.04
CA GLU A 147 20.44 26.33 -1.11
C GLU A 147 20.04 25.84 -2.52
N GLU A 148 19.96 24.52 -2.70
CA GLU A 148 19.58 23.89 -3.97
C GLU A 148 18.05 23.86 -4.18
N ILE A 149 17.26 24.13 -3.14
CA ILE A 149 15.79 23.97 -3.15
C ILE A 149 15.05 25.26 -2.87
N LYS A 150 15.53 26.11 -1.96
CA LYS A 150 14.80 27.24 -1.36
C LYS A 150 14.15 28.20 -2.34
N ASP A 151 14.79 28.41 -3.51
CA ASP A 151 14.32 29.35 -4.52
C ASP A 151 13.84 28.67 -5.80
N VAL A 152 13.80 27.34 -5.82
CA VAL A 152 13.42 26.56 -6.98
C VAL A 152 11.90 26.37 -7.00
N GLU A 153 11.31 26.62 -8.17
CA GLU A 153 9.93 26.23 -8.47
C GLU A 153 9.94 24.84 -9.12
N PHE A 154 9.24 23.91 -8.48
CA PHE A 154 9.08 22.55 -8.99
C PHE A 154 7.74 22.40 -9.69
N ASP A 155 7.75 21.73 -10.84
CA ASP A 155 6.50 21.33 -11.49
C ASP A 155 5.85 20.21 -10.69
N TYR A 156 6.67 19.29 -10.13
CA TYR A 156 6.20 18.17 -9.33
C TYR A 156 7.04 17.96 -8.07
N CYS A 157 6.38 17.52 -6.99
CA CYS A 157 7.01 16.84 -5.88
C CYS A 157 6.45 15.43 -5.80
N MET A 158 7.32 14.42 -5.85
CA MET A 158 6.96 13.01 -5.89
C MET A 158 7.74 12.25 -4.84
N GLY A 159 7.08 11.36 -4.10
CA GLY A 159 7.79 10.67 -3.04
C GLY A 159 6.97 9.57 -2.38
N HIS A 160 7.61 8.93 -1.41
CA HIS A 160 6.97 7.93 -0.57
C HIS A 160 6.90 8.47 0.87
N ILE A 161 5.95 9.38 1.11
CA ILE A 161 5.88 10.17 2.34
C ILE A 161 4.44 10.37 2.80
N GLU A 162 4.27 10.71 4.09
CA GLU A 162 3.04 11.27 4.63
C GLU A 162 3.15 12.81 4.67
N ASP A 163 2.17 13.51 4.14
CA ASP A 163 2.11 14.97 4.16
C ASP A 163 0.86 15.49 4.88
N GLU A 164 0.75 16.82 5.03
CA GLU A 164 -0.28 17.53 5.80
C GLU A 164 -1.72 17.19 5.42
N THR A 165 -1.97 16.66 4.24
CA THR A 165 -3.33 16.41 3.76
C THR A 165 -3.96 15.16 4.38
N ASN A 166 -3.17 14.32 5.05
CA ASN A 166 -3.64 13.14 5.76
C ASN A 166 -3.43 13.27 7.27
N HIS A 167 -4.51 13.41 7.99
CA HIS A 167 -4.54 13.52 9.46
C HIS A 167 -4.22 12.22 10.22
N PHE A 168 -3.50 11.29 9.62
CA PHE A 168 -2.98 10.14 10.35
C PHE A 168 -1.79 10.62 11.18
N SER A 169 -2.03 10.77 12.48
CA SER A 169 -1.04 11.17 13.45
C SER A 169 0.23 10.37 13.28
N SER A 170 1.28 10.91 12.76
CA SER A 170 2.47 10.14 12.81
C SER A 170 3.74 10.95 12.92
N LYS A 171 4.74 10.26 13.41
CA LYS A 171 6.12 10.71 13.44
C LYS A 171 6.72 10.87 12.02
N ASN A 172 5.98 10.45 10.98
CA ASN A 172 6.41 10.41 9.58
C ASN A 172 5.87 11.56 8.75
N PHE A 173 5.09 12.43 9.36
CA PHE A 173 4.51 13.60 8.73
C PHE A 173 5.55 14.60 8.25
N CYS A 174 5.42 15.08 7.01
CA CYS A 174 6.29 16.08 6.40
C CYS A 174 5.51 17.36 6.10
N ASP A 175 5.96 18.49 6.64
CA ASP A 175 5.45 19.80 6.24
C ASP A 175 6.16 20.27 4.97
N LEU A 176 5.44 20.23 3.86
CA LEU A 176 5.93 20.67 2.55
C LEU A 176 5.33 22.01 2.12
N SER A 177 4.64 22.73 3.03
CA SER A 177 3.89 23.95 2.72
C SER A 177 4.77 25.11 2.21
N GLN A 178 6.04 25.12 2.57
CA GLN A 178 6.99 26.16 2.16
C GLN A 178 7.70 25.86 0.83
N LEU A 179 7.53 24.67 0.27
CA LEU A 179 8.07 24.33 -1.03
C LEU A 179 7.21 24.94 -2.15
N LYS A 180 7.85 25.52 -3.16
CA LYS A 180 7.17 26.05 -4.35
C LYS A 180 6.91 24.91 -5.33
N VAL A 181 5.80 24.20 -5.18
CA VAL A 181 5.43 23.02 -5.98
C VAL A 181 4.06 23.20 -6.61
N LYS A 182 3.93 22.89 -7.90
CA LYS A 182 2.64 22.96 -8.61
C LYS A 182 1.77 21.72 -8.34
N HIS A 183 2.37 20.55 -8.43
CA HIS A 183 1.67 19.27 -8.29
C HIS A 183 2.39 18.32 -7.35
N PHE A 184 1.62 17.62 -6.50
CA PHE A 184 2.13 16.56 -5.64
C PHE A 184 1.60 15.22 -6.14
N LEU A 185 2.48 14.22 -6.27
CA LEU A 185 2.14 12.85 -6.65
C LEU A 185 2.92 11.90 -5.73
N HIS A 186 2.30 11.52 -4.60
CA HIS A 186 2.93 10.67 -3.61
C HIS A 186 2.41 9.24 -3.65
N GLY A 187 3.25 8.26 -3.33
CA GLY A 187 2.91 6.92 -2.89
C GLY A 187 2.61 6.87 -1.39
N HIS A 188 2.69 5.68 -0.78
CA HIS A 188 2.47 5.37 0.63
C HIS A 188 0.98 5.25 1.02
N ILE A 189 0.13 6.16 0.61
CA ILE A 189 -1.31 6.07 0.83
C ILE A 189 -1.96 5.41 -0.38
N HIS A 190 -2.54 4.23 -0.18
CA HIS A 190 -3.01 3.35 -1.27
C HIS A 190 -4.26 3.81 -2.01
N THR A 191 -4.94 4.85 -1.51
CA THR A 191 -6.14 5.41 -2.15
C THR A 191 -5.78 6.67 -2.92
N CYS A 192 -6.07 6.68 -4.23
CA CYS A 192 -5.94 7.89 -5.04
C CYS A 192 -6.93 8.96 -4.56
N ASN A 193 -6.43 10.20 -4.40
CA ASN A 193 -7.24 11.35 -4.02
C ASN A 193 -6.94 12.60 -4.87
N LEU A 194 -6.19 12.45 -5.95
CA LEU A 194 -5.79 13.56 -6.82
C LEU A 194 -7.00 14.28 -7.45
N ASP A 195 -8.05 13.54 -7.79
CA ASP A 195 -9.31 14.06 -8.32
C ASP A 195 -10.06 14.97 -7.32
N LYS A 196 -9.73 14.84 -6.03
CA LYS A 196 -10.30 15.63 -4.92
C LYS A 196 -9.37 16.73 -4.42
N GLY A 197 -8.33 17.06 -5.18
CA GLY A 197 -7.31 18.02 -4.78
C GLY A 197 -6.34 17.52 -3.73
N GLY A 198 -6.28 16.20 -3.52
CA GLY A 198 -5.28 15.55 -2.69
C GLY A 198 -3.93 15.39 -3.38
N ARG A 199 -3.00 14.68 -2.74
CA ARG A 199 -1.60 14.58 -3.16
C ARG A 199 -1.13 13.15 -3.45
N TYR A 200 -2.02 12.15 -3.32
CA TYR A 200 -1.66 10.74 -3.41
C TYR A 200 -2.19 10.10 -4.69
N LEU A 201 -1.27 9.47 -5.41
CA LEU A 201 -1.59 8.70 -6.61
C LEU A 201 -2.29 7.37 -6.27
N GLY A 202 -2.01 6.83 -5.09
CA GLY A 202 -2.49 5.53 -4.67
C GLY A 202 -1.59 4.39 -5.14
N SER A 203 -1.88 3.19 -4.63
CA SER A 203 -1.16 1.98 -5.04
C SER A 203 -1.56 1.52 -6.45
N ALA A 204 -0.60 0.99 -7.20
CA ALA A 204 -0.87 0.40 -8.51
C ALA A 204 -1.63 -0.95 -8.42
N CYS A 205 -1.52 -1.63 -7.27
CA CYS A 205 -2.18 -2.91 -7.01
C CYS A 205 -3.22 -2.79 -5.90
N MET A 206 -4.19 -3.70 -5.89
CA MET A 206 -5.10 -3.89 -4.77
C MET A 206 -4.37 -4.66 -3.66
N ASN A 207 -4.07 -4.03 -2.54
CA ASN A 207 -3.25 -4.58 -1.47
C ASN A 207 -4.05 -4.98 -0.21
N SER A 208 -5.15 -4.30 0.08
CA SER A 208 -5.96 -4.56 1.26
C SER A 208 -7.46 -4.51 1.00
N SER A 209 -8.25 -5.09 1.92
CA SER A 209 -9.73 -5.05 1.84
C SER A 209 -10.30 -3.65 2.05
N THR A 210 -9.54 -2.73 2.63
CA THR A 210 -9.95 -1.33 2.80
C THR A 210 -9.96 -0.56 1.49
N GLU A 211 -9.32 -1.10 0.48
CA GLU A 211 -9.25 -0.53 -0.87
C GLU A 211 -10.36 -1.06 -1.79
N HIS A 212 -11.29 -1.88 -1.26
CA HIS A 212 -12.41 -2.41 -2.03
C HIS A 212 -13.18 -1.28 -2.73
N GLY A 213 -13.46 -1.49 -4.02
CA GLY A 213 -14.14 -0.51 -4.86
C GLY A 213 -13.25 0.59 -5.44
N ASN A 214 -12.02 0.77 -4.94
CA ASN A 214 -11.11 1.79 -5.45
C ASN A 214 -10.62 1.44 -6.86
N THR A 215 -10.58 2.43 -7.72
CA THR A 215 -9.88 2.35 -9.01
C THR A 215 -8.40 2.63 -8.78
N LYS A 216 -7.54 1.92 -9.50
CA LYS A 216 -6.09 2.07 -9.46
C LYS A 216 -5.61 2.83 -10.69
N TYR A 217 -4.62 3.69 -10.50
CA TYR A 217 -4.12 4.56 -11.56
C TYR A 217 -2.60 4.54 -11.63
N LEU A 218 -2.10 4.83 -12.82
CA LEU A 218 -0.78 5.40 -13.01
C LEU A 218 -0.96 6.83 -13.55
N ALA A 219 0.03 7.70 -13.31
CA ALA A 219 0.08 9.03 -13.91
C ALA A 219 1.01 9.00 -15.12
N ILE A 220 0.64 9.70 -16.18
CA ILE A 220 1.45 9.91 -17.37
C ILE A 220 1.70 11.40 -17.49
N ILE A 221 2.95 11.80 -17.33
CA ILE A 221 3.37 13.21 -17.39
C ILE A 221 4.04 13.46 -18.75
N ASP A 222 3.59 14.47 -19.44
CA ASP A 222 4.21 14.96 -20.64
C ASP A 222 5.40 15.87 -20.28
N GLY A 223 6.60 15.49 -20.71
CA GLY A 223 7.84 16.19 -20.35
C GLY A 223 7.95 17.60 -20.94
N GLU A 224 7.19 17.92 -21.99
CA GLU A 224 7.23 19.23 -22.66
C GLU A 224 6.14 20.16 -22.13
N THR A 225 4.90 19.67 -22.03
CA THR A 225 3.76 20.48 -21.58
C THR A 225 3.66 20.57 -20.07
N LYS A 226 4.26 19.64 -19.36
CA LYS A 226 4.24 19.50 -17.89
C LYS A 226 2.87 19.11 -17.33
N GLU A 227 1.93 18.75 -18.18
CA GLU A 227 0.61 18.27 -17.78
C GLU A 227 0.65 16.77 -17.50
N TYR A 228 -0.26 16.28 -16.65
CA TYR A 228 -0.42 14.86 -16.43
C TYR A 228 -1.84 14.38 -16.67
N GLU A 229 -1.96 13.12 -17.03
CA GLU A 229 -3.22 12.40 -17.10
C GLU A 229 -3.16 11.14 -16.21
N LEU A 230 -4.30 10.74 -15.66
CA LEU A 230 -4.45 9.49 -14.93
C LEU A 230 -4.94 8.40 -15.89
N LYS A 231 -4.16 7.34 -16.02
CA LYS A 231 -4.53 6.14 -16.78
C LYS A 231 -4.96 5.04 -15.82
N GLU A 232 -6.18 4.54 -15.98
CA GLU A 232 -6.70 3.46 -15.15
C GLU A 232 -5.92 2.16 -15.41
N ILE A 233 -5.50 1.51 -14.31
CA ILE A 233 -4.90 0.17 -14.34
C ILE A 233 -6.04 -0.86 -14.31
N PRO A 234 -6.03 -1.89 -15.18
CA PRO A 234 -7.05 -2.92 -15.16
C PRO A 234 -7.18 -3.59 -13.79
N LYS A 235 -8.40 -3.79 -13.35
CA LYS A 235 -8.67 -4.43 -12.07
C LYS A 235 -8.50 -5.94 -12.20
N PHE A 236 -7.34 -6.46 -11.79
CA PHE A 236 -7.06 -7.91 -11.80
C PHE A 236 -7.60 -8.62 -10.56
N MET A 237 -7.67 -7.94 -9.42
CA MET A 237 -8.12 -8.49 -8.14
C MET A 237 -9.15 -7.58 -7.46
N GLU A 238 -10.07 -8.20 -6.72
CA GLU A 238 -11.04 -7.48 -5.88
C GLU A 238 -11.33 -8.24 -4.59
N TYR A 239 -11.77 -7.53 -3.56
CA TYR A 239 -12.24 -8.08 -2.30
C TYR A 239 -13.77 -8.18 -2.29
N TYR A 240 -14.28 -9.30 -1.85
CA TYR A 240 -15.71 -9.56 -1.74
C TYR A 240 -16.08 -9.94 -0.31
N THR A 241 -17.32 -9.67 0.07
CA THR A 241 -17.91 -10.18 1.31
C THR A 241 -19.05 -11.14 0.95
N VAL A 242 -19.06 -12.31 1.59
CA VAL A 242 -20.16 -13.26 1.48
C VAL A 242 -20.66 -13.64 2.86
N GLU A 243 -21.97 -13.70 3.05
CA GLU A 243 -22.59 -14.18 4.29
C GLU A 243 -23.03 -15.62 4.12
N TYR A 244 -22.48 -16.49 4.96
CA TYR A 244 -22.85 -17.89 4.98
C TYR A 244 -24.29 -18.05 5.50
N PRO A 245 -25.18 -18.86 4.88
CA PRO A 245 -24.88 -19.84 3.82
C PRO A 245 -25.20 -19.36 2.40
N ASN A 246 -25.19 -18.04 2.12
CA ASN A 246 -25.46 -17.56 0.77
C ASN A 246 -24.49 -18.17 -0.24
N LYS A 247 -24.96 -18.38 -1.48
CA LYS A 247 -24.12 -18.92 -2.55
C LYS A 247 -23.10 -17.90 -3.01
N LEU A 248 -21.92 -18.40 -3.45
CA LEU A 248 -20.94 -17.58 -4.14
C LEU A 248 -21.46 -17.17 -5.51
N GLU A 249 -21.09 -15.95 -5.91
CA GLU A 249 -21.21 -15.50 -7.29
C GLU A 249 -19.83 -15.49 -7.94
N LYS A 250 -19.78 -15.72 -9.26
CA LYS A 250 -18.52 -15.67 -10.00
C LYS A 250 -17.98 -14.24 -10.01
N PRO A 251 -16.75 -14.02 -9.51
CA PRO A 251 -16.12 -12.70 -9.54
C PRO A 251 -15.99 -12.15 -10.96
N LYS A 252 -16.06 -10.83 -11.09
CA LYS A 252 -15.80 -10.12 -12.35
C LYS A 252 -14.30 -9.97 -12.64
N THR A 253 -13.48 -10.07 -11.60
CA THR A 253 -12.03 -9.97 -11.67
C THR A 253 -11.39 -11.35 -11.81
N ARG A 254 -10.13 -11.37 -12.29
CA ARG A 254 -9.36 -12.62 -12.44
C ARG A 254 -9.10 -13.29 -11.09
N TYR A 255 -8.87 -12.49 -10.07
CA TYR A 255 -8.64 -12.95 -8.69
C TYR A 255 -9.66 -12.33 -7.75
N ALA A 256 -10.04 -13.09 -6.73
CA ALA A 256 -10.99 -12.65 -5.70
C ALA A 256 -10.55 -13.11 -4.32
N ILE A 257 -10.63 -12.21 -3.33
CA ILE A 257 -10.41 -12.55 -1.93
C ILE A 257 -11.73 -12.33 -1.19
N PHE A 258 -12.21 -13.34 -0.47
CA PHE A 258 -13.47 -13.28 0.24
C PHE A 258 -13.29 -13.07 1.75
N THR A 259 -14.11 -12.19 2.31
CA THR A 259 -14.42 -12.18 3.74
C THR A 259 -15.71 -12.97 3.94
N VAL A 260 -15.63 -14.09 4.64
CA VAL A 260 -16.78 -14.94 4.95
C VAL A 260 -17.34 -14.54 6.31
N LYS A 261 -18.64 -14.23 6.39
CA LYS A 261 -19.35 -13.83 7.62
C LYS A 261 -20.44 -14.86 7.99
N GLY A 262 -20.92 -14.81 9.23
CA GLY A 262 -22.08 -15.58 9.68
C GLY A 262 -21.82 -17.08 9.85
N VAL A 263 -20.57 -17.49 10.04
CA VAL A 263 -20.16 -18.90 10.07
C VAL A 263 -20.30 -19.49 11.47
N LEU A 264 -20.99 -20.63 11.58
CA LEU A 264 -21.04 -21.42 12.81
C LEU A 264 -19.82 -22.34 12.91
N ASP A 265 -19.53 -23.09 11.84
CA ASP A 265 -18.34 -23.93 11.70
C ASP A 265 -17.47 -23.47 10.52
N LYS A 266 -16.23 -23.08 10.84
CA LYS A 266 -15.29 -22.52 9.87
C LYS A 266 -14.91 -23.52 8.78
N ASN A 267 -14.66 -24.76 9.15
CA ASN A 267 -14.14 -25.74 8.21
C ASN A 267 -15.21 -26.14 7.19
N THR A 268 -16.43 -26.43 7.66
CA THR A 268 -17.57 -26.74 6.79
C THR A 268 -17.84 -25.63 5.79
N ALA A 269 -17.84 -24.36 6.24
CA ALA A 269 -18.07 -23.22 5.35
C ALA A 269 -16.95 -23.07 4.30
N LEU A 270 -15.70 -23.27 4.68
CA LEU A 270 -14.57 -23.18 3.75
C LEU A 270 -14.58 -24.29 2.70
N GLU A 271 -14.89 -25.52 3.11
CA GLU A 271 -15.04 -26.67 2.20
C GLU A 271 -16.16 -26.45 1.20
N GLU A 272 -17.33 -25.99 1.68
CA GLU A 272 -18.47 -25.71 0.83
C GLU A 272 -18.17 -24.60 -0.19
N TYR A 273 -17.59 -23.47 0.22
CA TYR A 273 -17.23 -22.40 -0.69
C TYR A 273 -16.11 -22.77 -1.65
N SER A 274 -15.14 -23.57 -1.22
CA SER A 274 -14.10 -24.09 -2.12
C SER A 274 -14.72 -24.97 -3.23
N LYS A 275 -15.72 -25.78 -2.90
CA LYS A 275 -16.46 -26.58 -3.86
C LYS A 275 -17.26 -25.70 -4.83
N GLN A 276 -18.03 -24.74 -4.31
CA GLN A 276 -18.81 -23.81 -5.15
C GLN A 276 -17.92 -23.01 -6.10
N ALA A 277 -16.77 -22.50 -5.62
CA ALA A 277 -15.83 -21.75 -6.44
C ALA A 277 -15.27 -22.60 -7.59
N LYS A 278 -14.91 -23.86 -7.31
CA LYS A 278 -14.46 -24.80 -8.33
C LYS A 278 -15.55 -25.05 -9.40
N GLU A 279 -16.81 -25.22 -8.99
CA GLU A 279 -17.94 -25.37 -9.90
C GLU A 279 -18.17 -24.12 -10.77
N LEU A 280 -17.91 -22.93 -10.23
CA LEU A 280 -17.99 -21.64 -10.93
C LEU A 280 -16.73 -21.33 -11.76
N GLY A 281 -15.68 -22.13 -11.65
CA GLY A 281 -14.44 -22.02 -12.43
C GLY A 281 -13.49 -20.93 -11.98
N PHE A 282 -13.33 -20.76 -10.64
CA PHE A 282 -12.31 -19.87 -10.04
C PHE A 282 -11.71 -20.48 -8.77
N GLU A 283 -10.58 -19.94 -8.31
CA GLU A 283 -9.94 -20.33 -7.06
C GLU A 283 -10.48 -19.51 -5.90
N PHE A 284 -10.82 -20.20 -4.79
CA PHE A 284 -11.35 -19.55 -3.59
C PHE A 284 -10.23 -19.16 -2.64
N TYR A 285 -10.06 -17.85 -2.46
CA TYR A 285 -9.15 -17.30 -1.46
C TYR A 285 -9.93 -16.56 -0.39
N THR A 286 -9.54 -16.70 0.87
CA THR A 286 -10.15 -15.98 1.99
C THR A 286 -9.10 -15.33 2.87
N ASN A 287 -9.37 -14.09 3.28
CA ASN A 287 -8.54 -13.36 4.23
C ASN A 287 -9.11 -13.40 5.66
N LYS A 288 -10.42 -13.60 5.81
CA LYS A 288 -11.09 -13.54 7.11
C LYS A 288 -12.37 -14.37 7.13
N VAL A 289 -12.54 -15.12 8.19
CA VAL A 289 -13.77 -15.87 8.50
C VAL A 289 -14.30 -15.37 9.84
N LEU A 290 -15.50 -14.80 9.83
CA LEU A 290 -16.15 -14.24 11.01
C LEU A 290 -17.29 -15.14 11.45
N LYS A 291 -17.26 -15.55 12.72
CA LYS A 291 -18.37 -16.31 13.32
C LYS A 291 -19.66 -15.47 13.31
N GLN A 292 -20.79 -16.16 13.26
CA GLN A 292 -22.09 -15.53 13.49
C GLN A 292 -22.04 -14.88 14.88
N ARG A 293 -22.38 -13.59 14.96
CA ARG A 293 -22.69 -13.00 16.25
C ARG A 293 -23.94 -13.71 16.74
N VAL A 294 -23.85 -14.44 17.84
CA VAL A 294 -25.03 -14.82 18.59
C VAL A 294 -25.62 -13.48 19.03
N THR A 295 -26.70 -13.06 18.39
CA THR A 295 -27.55 -11.97 18.94
C THR A 295 -27.93 -12.48 20.30
N GLU A 296 -27.49 -11.78 21.34
CA GLU A 296 -27.95 -12.02 22.69
C GLU A 296 -29.48 -12.16 22.63
N VAL A 297 -29.95 -13.28 23.16
CA VAL A 297 -31.36 -13.43 23.49
C VAL A 297 -31.71 -12.17 24.27
N GLU A 298 -32.76 -11.47 23.88
CA GLU A 298 -33.32 -10.37 24.67
C GLU A 298 -33.53 -10.92 26.10
N ILE A 299 -32.55 -10.69 26.93
CA ILE A 299 -32.66 -10.86 28.36
C ILE A 299 -33.32 -9.57 28.80
N ASP A 300 -34.52 -9.72 29.34
CA ASP A 300 -35.34 -8.64 29.83
C ASP A 300 -34.50 -7.64 30.64
N ASP A 301 -34.35 -6.43 30.18
CA ASP A 301 -33.50 -5.37 30.76
C ASP A 301 -33.84 -5.02 32.22
N ALA A 302 -34.93 -5.58 32.74
CA ALA A 302 -35.38 -5.36 34.11
C ALA A 302 -34.53 -6.07 35.21
N GLU A 303 -33.76 -7.12 34.88
CA GLU A 303 -32.94 -7.85 35.86
C GLU A 303 -31.45 -7.48 35.86
N ILE A 304 -30.95 -6.76 34.83
CA ILE A 304 -29.52 -6.46 34.67
C ILE A 304 -29.09 -5.17 35.39
N CYS A 305 -30.03 -4.31 35.79
CA CYS A 305 -29.69 -3.02 36.43
C CYS A 305 -29.26 -3.10 37.90
N SER A 306 -29.21 -4.26 38.54
CA SER A 306 -28.93 -4.31 39.99
C SER A 306 -27.59 -4.94 40.39
N LYS A 307 -26.78 -5.50 39.51
CA LYS A 307 -25.45 -6.01 39.85
C LYS A 307 -24.43 -5.70 38.76
N LYS A 308 -23.46 -4.80 39.05
CA LYS A 308 -22.22 -4.76 38.26
C LYS A 308 -21.64 -6.18 38.23
N PRO A 309 -21.37 -6.77 37.06
CA PRO A 309 -20.72 -8.06 37.00
C PRO A 309 -19.36 -7.95 37.68
N ASN A 310 -19.24 -8.60 38.80
CA ASN A 310 -17.98 -8.72 39.48
C ASN A 310 -17.10 -9.67 38.65
N PHE A 311 -15.83 -9.32 38.48
CA PHE A 311 -14.84 -10.09 37.72
C PHE A 311 -14.83 -11.59 38.17
N GLU A 312 -15.06 -11.86 39.42
CA GLU A 312 -15.16 -13.20 40.00
C GLU A 312 -16.31 -14.05 39.39
N THR A 313 -17.46 -13.40 39.15
CA THR A 313 -18.61 -14.06 38.50
C THR A 313 -18.31 -14.38 37.04
N PHE A 314 -17.64 -13.46 36.36
CA PHE A 314 -17.20 -13.66 34.97
C PHE A 314 -16.15 -14.78 34.88
N ALA A 315 -15.11 -14.74 35.71
CA ALA A 315 -14.04 -15.74 35.72
C ALA A 315 -14.57 -17.17 35.94
N LYS A 316 -15.52 -17.34 36.87
CA LYS A 316 -16.21 -18.63 37.10
C LYS A 316 -17.03 -19.09 35.88
N SER A 317 -17.69 -18.15 35.19
CA SER A 317 -18.51 -18.47 34.01
C SER A 317 -17.70 -18.95 32.81
N VAL A 318 -16.43 -18.52 32.68
CA VAL A 318 -15.53 -18.93 31.59
C VAL A 318 -14.53 -20.00 31.96
N GLY A 319 -14.61 -20.55 33.22
CA GLY A 319 -13.77 -21.67 33.69
C GLY A 319 -12.29 -21.31 33.83
N LEU A 320 -11.96 -20.08 34.23
CA LEU A 320 -10.58 -19.67 34.53
C LEU A 320 -10.06 -20.50 35.72
N SER A 321 -8.82 -20.99 35.65
CA SER A 321 -8.17 -21.63 36.79
C SER A 321 -7.90 -20.60 37.90
N ASP A 322 -7.85 -21.07 39.14
CA ASP A 322 -7.62 -20.22 40.33
C ASP A 322 -6.32 -19.41 40.19
N GLU A 323 -5.27 -20.00 39.60
CA GLU A 323 -3.97 -19.36 39.38
C GLU A 323 -4.06 -18.19 38.41
N VAL A 324 -4.83 -18.32 37.32
CA VAL A 324 -5.06 -17.25 36.35
C VAL A 324 -5.97 -16.17 36.94
N PHE A 325 -6.94 -16.57 37.76
CA PHE A 325 -7.83 -15.65 38.47
C PHE A 325 -7.07 -14.73 39.42
N ASP A 326 -6.13 -15.28 40.20
CA ASP A 326 -5.30 -14.51 41.15
C ASP A 326 -4.39 -13.52 40.44
N ILE A 327 -3.77 -13.91 39.32
CA ILE A 327 -2.94 -12.98 38.50
C ILE A 327 -3.79 -11.84 37.97
N CYS A 328 -4.98 -12.11 37.46
CA CYS A 328 -5.86 -11.06 36.94
C CYS A 328 -6.33 -10.09 38.03
N ASN A 329 -6.64 -10.59 39.22
CA ASN A 329 -7.02 -9.74 40.35
C ASN A 329 -5.89 -8.83 40.81
N GLU A 330 -4.65 -9.30 40.81
CA GLU A 330 -3.48 -8.53 41.18
C GLU A 330 -3.25 -7.37 40.15
N VAL A 331 -3.40 -7.64 38.86
CA VAL A 331 -3.32 -6.63 37.80
C VAL A 331 -4.42 -5.56 37.93
N ILE A 332 -5.65 -5.98 38.24
CA ILE A 332 -6.77 -5.04 38.46
C ILE A 332 -6.52 -4.17 39.69
N ARG A 333 -5.96 -4.75 40.77
CA ARG A 333 -5.62 -4.03 41.98
C ARG A 333 -4.56 -2.96 41.71
N LEU A 334 -3.47 -3.32 41.03
CA LEU A 334 -2.38 -2.38 40.68
C LEU A 334 -2.85 -1.23 39.81
N LYS A 335 -3.80 -1.48 38.89
CA LYS A 335 -4.35 -0.44 38.02
C LYS A 335 -5.32 0.53 38.73
N ASN A 336 -5.88 0.17 39.87
CA ASN A 336 -6.77 1.02 40.66
C ASN A 336 -6.02 1.83 41.74
N GLU A 337 -4.73 1.56 41.93
CA GLU A 337 -3.84 2.27 42.87
C GLU A 337 -2.99 3.35 42.16
N GLU A 338 -3.04 3.47 40.84
CA GLU A 338 -2.51 4.57 40.02
C GLU A 338 -3.60 5.63 39.75
#